data_fd93c9d8e0fe30b1c0f9065c01df68d0
#
_entry.id   fd93c9d8e0fe30b1c0f9065c01df68d0
#
_cell.length_a   1.000
_cell.length_b   1.000
_cell.length_c   1.000
_cell.angle_alpha   90.00
_cell.angle_beta   90.00
_cell.angle_gamma   90.00
#
_symmetry.space_group_name_H-M   'P 1'
#
loop_
_entity.id
_entity.type
_entity.pdbx_description
1 polymer ?
#
loop_
_entity_poly.entity_id
_entity_poly.type
_entity_poly.pdbx_seq_one_letter_code
_entity_poly.pdbx_strand_id
1 'polypeptide(L)'
;MVTIVTVSGADKSGSLARILNLLTRNGYGPKGHQITEPTPGVKLLAITLEGEHDKERLSAELRGLNPEYGIVDLAFEGDRAGSALIKEMASRFPDIVALVRAYGDSFGSNTRDRELFEAGKKIGAFHYAKEWSFGSPLKMPVALRRSLVPALEKFGKLEATDMRITLLDNPFCGAGALCCEFLTGFMQGFLDAGPLTVNTRVQKTACTAKGASHCIYTVDYAA
;
A
#
# COMPACT_ATOMS: atom_id res chain seq x y z
N MET A 1 -8.50 -27.86 -4.06
CA MET A 1 -8.44 -26.54 -3.39
C MET A 1 -8.47 -25.48 -4.47
N VAL A 2 -8.96 -24.30 -4.23
CA VAL A 2 -9.07 -23.23 -5.23
C VAL A 2 -8.34 -22.02 -4.70
N THR A 3 -7.51 -21.39 -5.50
CA THR A 3 -6.86 -20.12 -5.15
C THR A 3 -7.65 -18.99 -5.77
N ILE A 4 -8.12 -18.04 -4.96
CA ILE A 4 -8.76 -16.82 -5.45
C ILE A 4 -7.77 -15.68 -5.26
N VAL A 5 -7.43 -15.01 -6.35
CA VAL A 5 -6.62 -13.81 -6.36
C VAL A 5 -7.51 -12.61 -6.68
N THR A 6 -7.45 -11.57 -5.85
CA THR A 6 -8.15 -10.31 -6.12
C THR A 6 -7.13 -9.26 -6.53
N VAL A 7 -7.34 -8.69 -7.70
CA VAL A 7 -6.52 -7.61 -8.26
C VAL A 7 -7.34 -6.32 -8.20
N SER A 8 -6.81 -5.29 -7.55
CA SER A 8 -7.39 -3.96 -7.59
C SER A 8 -6.54 -3.02 -8.43
N GLY A 9 -7.16 -2.18 -9.24
CA GLY A 9 -6.43 -1.26 -10.10
C GLY A 9 -7.35 -0.34 -10.90
N ALA A 10 -6.72 0.63 -11.54
CA ALA A 10 -7.42 1.50 -12.47
C ALA A 10 -7.81 0.71 -13.73
N ASP A 11 -9.02 0.95 -14.20
CA ASP A 11 -9.54 0.33 -15.42
C ASP A 11 -8.85 0.90 -16.65
N LYS A 12 -7.81 0.21 -17.11
CA LYS A 12 -7.29 0.43 -18.46
C LYS A 12 -7.88 -0.61 -19.39
N SER A 13 -8.37 -0.18 -20.54
CA SER A 13 -8.93 -1.07 -21.55
C SER A 13 -7.97 -2.22 -21.87
N GLY A 14 -8.46 -3.46 -21.78
CA GLY A 14 -7.67 -4.66 -22.05
C GLY A 14 -6.88 -5.25 -20.86
N SER A 15 -6.88 -4.62 -19.68
CA SER A 15 -6.16 -5.12 -18.50
C SER A 15 -6.57 -6.54 -18.12
N LEU A 16 -7.88 -6.84 -18.11
CA LEU A 16 -8.39 -8.18 -17.80
C LEU A 16 -7.84 -9.26 -18.75
N ALA A 17 -7.92 -9.01 -20.05
CA ALA A 17 -7.48 -10.01 -21.05
C ALA A 17 -5.99 -10.31 -20.90
N ARG A 18 -5.17 -9.31 -20.58
CA ARG A 18 -3.72 -9.50 -20.42
C ARG A 18 -3.36 -10.19 -19.11
N ILE A 19 -4.07 -9.88 -18.01
CA ILE A 19 -3.91 -10.61 -16.74
C ILE A 19 -4.25 -12.09 -16.94
N LEU A 20 -5.39 -12.39 -17.55
CA LEU A 20 -5.79 -13.78 -17.83
C LEU A 20 -4.80 -14.49 -18.77
N ASN A 21 -4.30 -13.82 -19.80
CA ASN A 21 -3.28 -14.36 -20.70
C ASN A 21 -1.96 -14.64 -19.99
N LEU A 22 -1.50 -13.73 -19.09
CA LEU A 22 -0.31 -13.96 -18.28
C LEU A 22 -0.47 -15.21 -17.41
N LEU A 23 -1.58 -15.29 -16.68
CA LEU A 23 -1.87 -16.42 -15.81
C LEU A 23 -1.88 -17.74 -16.59
N THR A 24 -2.55 -17.76 -17.75
CA THR A 24 -2.60 -18.95 -18.60
C THR A 24 -1.22 -19.34 -19.14
N ARG A 25 -0.41 -18.40 -19.59
CA ARG A 25 0.96 -18.65 -20.10
C ARG A 25 1.89 -19.20 -19.04
N ASN A 26 1.71 -18.78 -17.77
CA ASN A 26 2.53 -19.22 -16.65
C ASN A 26 1.99 -20.50 -15.99
N GLY A 27 1.01 -21.15 -16.62
CA GLY A 27 0.47 -22.44 -16.17
C GLY A 27 -0.56 -22.35 -15.06
N TYR A 28 -1.03 -21.14 -14.71
CA TYR A 28 -2.18 -20.99 -13.83
C TYR A 28 -3.47 -21.26 -14.63
N GLY A 29 -4.35 -22.08 -14.08
CA GLY A 29 -5.63 -22.42 -14.73
C GLY A 29 -6.77 -21.51 -14.28
N PRO A 30 -7.00 -20.34 -14.91
CA PRO A 30 -8.14 -19.51 -14.53
C PRO A 30 -9.45 -20.19 -14.90
N LYS A 31 -10.31 -20.47 -13.90
CA LYS A 31 -11.64 -21.10 -14.08
C LYS A 31 -12.76 -20.08 -14.14
N GLY A 32 -12.55 -18.89 -13.62
CA GLY A 32 -13.56 -17.85 -13.60
C GLY A 32 -13.01 -16.53 -13.14
N HIS A 33 -13.74 -15.48 -13.42
CA HIS A 33 -13.45 -14.16 -12.91
C HIS A 33 -14.73 -13.39 -12.59
N GLN A 34 -14.63 -12.46 -11.65
CA GLN A 34 -15.70 -11.53 -11.28
C GLN A 34 -15.13 -10.13 -11.18
N ILE A 35 -15.80 -9.16 -11.79
CA ILE A 35 -15.44 -7.75 -11.67
C ILE A 35 -16.47 -7.07 -10.79
N THR A 36 -16.01 -6.33 -9.78
CA THR A 36 -16.84 -5.47 -8.93
C THR A 36 -16.25 -4.08 -8.90
N GLU A 37 -17.09 -3.08 -8.78
CA GLU A 37 -16.69 -1.68 -8.65
C GLU A 37 -17.19 -1.13 -7.32
N PRO A 38 -16.45 -1.37 -6.21
CA PRO A 38 -16.87 -0.96 -4.86
C PRO A 38 -16.90 0.56 -4.69
N THR A 39 -16.12 1.27 -5.49
CA THR A 39 -16.04 2.74 -5.50
C THR A 39 -15.88 3.19 -6.94
N PRO A 40 -16.51 4.29 -7.40
CA PRO A 40 -16.36 4.79 -8.76
C PRO A 40 -14.88 4.90 -9.17
N GLY A 41 -14.52 4.27 -10.30
CA GLY A 41 -13.15 4.26 -10.84
C GLY A 41 -12.21 3.24 -10.21
N VAL A 42 -12.64 2.44 -9.23
CA VAL A 42 -11.84 1.36 -8.64
C VAL A 42 -12.48 0.02 -8.96
N LYS A 43 -11.93 -0.72 -9.91
CA LYS A 43 -12.39 -2.07 -10.23
C LYS A 43 -11.60 -3.12 -9.45
N LEU A 44 -12.32 -4.06 -8.86
CA LEU A 44 -11.77 -5.26 -8.27
C LEU A 44 -12.02 -6.43 -9.21
N LEU A 45 -10.96 -7.09 -9.61
CA LEU A 45 -10.99 -8.31 -10.39
C LEU A 45 -10.65 -9.50 -9.49
N ALA A 46 -11.63 -10.31 -9.16
CA ALA A 46 -11.42 -11.59 -8.49
C ALA A 46 -11.25 -12.67 -9.55
N ILE A 47 -10.13 -13.39 -9.51
CA ILE A 47 -9.83 -14.50 -10.43
C ILE A 47 -9.76 -15.79 -9.62
N THR A 48 -10.52 -16.78 -10.04
CA THR A 48 -10.51 -18.12 -9.47
C THR A 48 -9.53 -18.98 -10.26
N LEU A 49 -8.51 -19.51 -9.60
CA LEU A 49 -7.51 -20.40 -10.18
C LEU A 49 -7.71 -21.83 -9.69
N GLU A 50 -7.41 -22.81 -10.54
CA GLU A 50 -7.45 -24.22 -10.19
C GLU A 50 -6.21 -24.64 -9.41
N GLY A 51 -6.39 -25.28 -8.26
CA GLY A 51 -5.30 -25.83 -7.45
C GLY A 51 -4.76 -24.87 -6.40
N GLU A 52 -3.70 -25.30 -5.73
CA GLU A 52 -2.89 -24.49 -4.83
C GLU A 52 -1.72 -23.89 -5.59
N HIS A 53 -1.48 -22.61 -5.38
CA HIS A 53 -0.40 -21.90 -6.03
C HIS A 53 0.47 -21.17 -5.01
N ASP A 54 1.76 -21.06 -5.33
CA ASP A 54 2.70 -20.24 -4.57
C ASP A 54 2.27 -18.76 -4.68
N LYS A 55 1.77 -18.23 -3.55
CA LYS A 55 1.25 -16.87 -3.46
C LYS A 55 2.32 -15.80 -3.71
N GLU A 56 3.56 -16.06 -3.28
CA GLU A 56 4.67 -15.11 -3.45
C GLU A 56 5.07 -15.01 -4.92
N ARG A 57 5.22 -16.15 -5.58
CA ARG A 57 5.51 -16.20 -7.01
C ARG A 57 4.40 -15.56 -7.84
N LEU A 58 3.16 -15.92 -7.58
CA LEU A 58 1.98 -15.37 -8.29
C LEU A 58 1.87 -13.86 -8.08
N SER A 59 2.13 -13.37 -6.85
CA SER A 59 2.16 -11.94 -6.55
C SER A 59 3.27 -11.22 -7.31
N ALA A 60 4.47 -11.79 -7.39
CA ALA A 60 5.59 -11.20 -8.12
C ALA A 60 5.29 -11.07 -9.62
N GLU A 61 4.73 -12.12 -10.22
CA GLU A 61 4.35 -12.14 -11.64
C GLU A 61 3.25 -11.11 -11.97
N LEU A 62 2.21 -11.01 -11.12
CA LEU A 62 1.14 -10.03 -11.31
C LEU A 62 1.62 -8.59 -11.05
N ARG A 63 2.49 -8.38 -10.06
CA ARG A 63 3.10 -7.07 -9.81
C ARG A 63 4.01 -6.61 -10.94
N GLY A 64 4.63 -7.52 -11.67
CA GLY A 64 5.40 -7.22 -12.88
C GLY A 64 4.58 -6.50 -13.96
N LEU A 65 3.24 -6.63 -13.93
CA LEU A 65 2.32 -5.90 -14.82
C LEU A 65 1.94 -4.49 -14.31
N ASN A 66 2.35 -4.13 -13.09
CA ASN A 66 1.89 -2.90 -12.43
C ASN A 66 2.13 -1.60 -13.23
N PRO A 67 3.30 -1.36 -13.85
CA PRO A 67 3.54 -0.11 -14.58
C PRO A 67 2.54 0.12 -15.71
N GLU A 68 2.05 -0.95 -16.32
CA GLU A 68 1.15 -0.88 -17.48
C GLU A 68 -0.33 -0.86 -17.09
N TYR A 69 -0.71 -1.53 -15.99
CA TYR A 69 -2.12 -1.81 -15.65
C TYR A 69 -2.60 -1.20 -14.35
N GLY A 70 -1.73 -0.52 -13.59
CA GLY A 70 -2.09 0.14 -12.36
C GLY A 70 -2.63 -0.84 -11.28
N ILE A 71 -2.04 -2.04 -11.19
CA ILE A 71 -2.39 -3.01 -10.15
C ILE A 71 -1.98 -2.43 -8.80
N VAL A 72 -2.96 -2.13 -7.97
CA VAL A 72 -2.75 -1.46 -6.67
C VAL A 72 -2.67 -2.47 -5.54
N ASP A 73 -3.42 -3.57 -5.60
CA ASP A 73 -3.44 -4.58 -4.54
C ASP A 73 -3.69 -6.00 -5.06
N LEU A 74 -3.15 -6.98 -4.33
CA LEU A 74 -3.36 -8.40 -4.55
C LEU A 74 -3.73 -9.04 -3.20
N ALA A 75 -4.87 -9.73 -3.16
CA ALA A 75 -5.33 -10.47 -2.00
C ALA A 75 -5.72 -11.90 -2.40
N PHE A 76 -5.42 -12.86 -1.53
CA PHE A 76 -5.76 -14.26 -1.72
C PHE A 76 -6.92 -14.68 -0.80
N GLU A 77 -7.69 -15.68 -1.20
CA GLU A 77 -8.71 -16.26 -0.33
C GLU A 77 -8.04 -16.91 0.89
N GLY A 78 -8.49 -16.52 2.08
CA GLY A 78 -7.83 -16.82 3.36
C GLY A 78 -7.24 -15.58 4.04
N ASP A 79 -6.91 -14.53 3.28
CA ASP A 79 -6.47 -13.25 3.82
C ASP A 79 -7.67 -12.29 4.03
N ARG A 80 -8.90 -12.82 4.03
CA ARG A 80 -10.16 -12.03 3.96
C ARG A 80 -10.31 -10.99 5.07
N ALA A 81 -9.95 -11.33 6.29
CA ALA A 81 -10.09 -10.37 7.39
C ALA A 81 -9.15 -9.17 7.21
N GLY A 82 -7.89 -9.42 6.88
CA GLY A 82 -6.91 -8.36 6.61
C GLY A 82 -7.26 -7.54 5.38
N SER A 83 -7.69 -8.18 4.30
CA SER A 83 -8.11 -7.49 3.08
C SER A 83 -9.35 -6.61 3.27
N ALA A 84 -10.33 -7.06 4.06
CA ALA A 84 -11.51 -6.27 4.37
C ALA A 84 -11.16 -5.01 5.18
N LEU A 85 -10.31 -5.14 6.18
CA LEU A 85 -9.82 -4.02 6.98
C LEU A 85 -9.00 -3.02 6.16
N ILE A 86 -8.15 -3.50 5.26
CA ILE A 86 -7.37 -2.64 4.35
C ILE A 86 -8.30 -1.86 3.41
N LYS A 87 -9.33 -2.50 2.87
CA LYS A 87 -10.34 -1.80 2.04
C LYS A 87 -11.10 -0.75 2.84
N GLU A 88 -11.47 -1.07 4.07
CA GLU A 88 -12.14 -0.12 4.97
C GLU A 88 -11.23 1.06 5.30
N MET A 89 -9.93 0.83 5.61
CA MET A 89 -8.95 1.90 5.78
C MET A 89 -8.85 2.78 4.53
N ALA A 90 -8.76 2.19 3.35
CA ALA A 90 -8.70 2.95 2.10
C ALA A 90 -9.93 3.85 1.89
N SER A 91 -11.12 3.39 2.28
CA SER A 91 -12.37 4.14 2.12
C SER A 91 -12.56 5.22 3.17
N ARG A 92 -12.03 5.03 4.38
CA ARG A 92 -12.19 5.96 5.53
C ARG A 92 -11.04 6.92 5.72
N PHE A 93 -10.02 6.84 4.87
CA PHE A 93 -8.87 7.74 5.00
C PHE A 93 -9.30 9.22 5.02
N PRO A 94 -8.79 10.06 5.93
CA PRO A 94 -7.69 9.83 6.89
C PRO A 94 -8.12 9.25 8.26
N ASP A 95 -9.39 9.04 8.55
CA ASP A 95 -9.93 8.60 9.85
C ASP A 95 -9.73 7.10 10.09
N ILE A 96 -8.48 6.63 10.00
CA ILE A 96 -8.14 5.21 10.01
C ILE A 96 -7.36 4.73 11.25
N VAL A 97 -7.03 5.61 12.17
CA VAL A 97 -6.17 5.27 13.32
C VAL A 97 -6.73 4.08 14.13
N ALA A 98 -8.03 4.07 14.40
CA ALA A 98 -8.68 2.98 15.14
C ALA A 98 -8.64 1.66 14.35
N LEU A 99 -8.82 1.71 13.02
CA LEU A 99 -8.75 0.54 12.14
C LEU A 99 -7.33 -0.02 12.05
N VAL A 100 -6.31 0.85 11.97
CA VAL A 100 -4.90 0.44 11.96
C VAL A 100 -4.52 -0.23 13.27
N ARG A 101 -5.01 0.27 14.41
CA ARG A 101 -4.81 -0.37 15.71
C ARG A 101 -5.46 -1.74 15.76
N ALA A 102 -6.75 -1.83 15.42
CA ALA A 102 -7.48 -3.10 15.38
C ALA A 102 -6.81 -4.13 14.46
N TYR A 103 -6.32 -3.67 13.30
CA TYR A 103 -5.55 -4.50 12.37
C TYR A 103 -4.25 -4.99 13.01
N GLY A 104 -3.47 -4.09 13.61
CA GLY A 104 -2.23 -4.45 14.30
C GLY A 104 -2.43 -5.41 15.48
N ASP A 105 -3.54 -5.25 16.22
CA ASP A 105 -3.87 -6.10 17.38
C ASP A 105 -4.31 -7.52 16.98
N SER A 106 -4.68 -7.73 15.71
CA SER A 106 -5.00 -9.07 15.19
C SER A 106 -3.76 -9.96 14.95
N PHE A 107 -2.56 -9.39 15.04
CA PHE A 107 -1.29 -10.12 14.81
C PHE A 107 -0.47 -10.28 16.08
N GLY A 108 0.28 -11.37 16.15
CA GLY A 108 1.29 -11.56 17.20
C GLY A 108 2.45 -10.56 17.08
N SER A 109 3.13 -10.28 18.19
CA SER A 109 4.22 -9.29 18.27
C SER A 109 5.30 -9.45 17.20
N ASN A 110 5.60 -10.69 16.81
CA ASN A 110 6.67 -11.00 15.84
C ASN A 110 6.32 -10.66 14.39
N THR A 111 5.03 -10.57 14.06
CA THR A 111 4.57 -10.32 12.68
C THR A 111 3.90 -8.95 12.53
N ARG A 112 3.46 -8.35 13.63
CA ARG A 112 2.71 -7.09 13.69
C ARG A 112 3.34 -5.96 12.88
N ASP A 113 4.62 -5.70 13.11
CA ASP A 113 5.32 -4.58 12.46
C ASP A 113 5.40 -4.77 10.94
N ARG A 114 5.66 -6.00 10.49
CA ARG A 114 5.67 -6.34 9.07
C ARG A 114 4.27 -6.16 8.44
N GLU A 115 3.24 -6.69 9.08
CA GLU A 115 1.88 -6.62 8.55
C GLU A 115 1.35 -5.17 8.53
N LEU A 116 1.69 -4.37 9.55
CA LEU A 116 1.39 -2.93 9.56
C LEU A 116 2.12 -2.18 8.44
N PHE A 117 3.39 -2.50 8.21
CA PHE A 117 4.16 -1.92 7.09
C PHE A 117 3.51 -2.26 5.75
N GLU A 118 3.18 -3.52 5.51
CA GLU A 118 2.55 -3.96 4.26
C GLU A 118 1.15 -3.35 4.06
N ALA A 119 0.34 -3.25 5.12
CA ALA A 119 -0.94 -2.55 5.06
C ALA A 119 -0.76 -1.07 4.72
N GLY A 120 0.18 -0.41 5.39
CA GLY A 120 0.53 0.98 5.10
C GLY A 120 0.96 1.16 3.66
N LYS A 121 1.83 0.28 3.15
CA LYS A 121 2.33 0.31 1.77
C LYS A 121 1.18 0.25 0.75
N LYS A 122 0.21 -0.63 0.97
CA LYS A 122 -0.98 -0.74 0.12
C LYS A 122 -1.84 0.53 0.15
N ILE A 123 -2.09 1.07 1.35
CA ILE A 123 -2.91 2.28 1.51
C ILE A 123 -2.20 3.51 0.92
N GLY A 124 -0.89 3.65 1.12
CA GLY A 124 -0.11 4.75 0.53
C GLY A 124 -0.13 4.73 -1.00
N ALA A 125 0.09 3.55 -1.60
CA ALA A 125 0.02 3.37 -3.05
C ALA A 125 -1.38 3.69 -3.60
N PHE A 126 -2.43 3.25 -2.92
CA PHE A 126 -3.81 3.55 -3.28
C PHE A 126 -4.10 5.06 -3.27
N HIS A 127 -3.66 5.76 -2.22
CA HIS A 127 -3.87 7.20 -2.10
C HIS A 127 -3.08 7.98 -3.13
N TYR A 128 -1.85 7.59 -3.43
CA TYR A 128 -1.10 8.19 -4.53
C TYR A 128 -1.88 8.04 -5.85
N ALA A 129 -2.31 6.84 -6.18
CA ALA A 129 -3.04 6.57 -7.41
C ALA A 129 -4.35 7.37 -7.51
N LYS A 130 -5.06 7.55 -6.40
CA LYS A 130 -6.34 8.27 -6.36
C LYS A 130 -6.20 9.78 -6.45
N GLU A 131 -5.22 10.38 -5.77
CA GLU A 131 -5.16 11.84 -5.59
C GLU A 131 -4.02 12.51 -6.39
N TRP A 132 -2.97 11.77 -6.74
CA TRP A 132 -1.73 12.35 -7.26
C TRP A 132 -1.25 11.76 -8.60
N SER A 133 -1.95 10.80 -9.17
CA SER A 133 -1.54 10.09 -10.40
C SER A 133 -1.52 10.96 -11.67
N PHE A 134 -1.93 12.22 -11.57
CA PHE A 134 -2.00 13.15 -12.68
C PHE A 134 -0.81 14.10 -12.65
N GLY A 135 0.29 13.75 -13.30
CA GLY A 135 1.42 14.66 -13.37
C GLY A 135 2.66 14.08 -14.05
N SER A 136 3.56 14.99 -14.44
CA SER A 136 4.89 14.62 -14.92
C SER A 136 5.75 14.10 -13.76
N PRO A 137 6.75 13.24 -14.05
CA PRO A 137 7.71 12.80 -13.06
C PRO A 137 8.33 13.98 -12.31
N LEU A 138 8.32 13.93 -10.99
CA LEU A 138 8.89 14.96 -10.12
C LEU A 138 10.24 14.49 -9.58
N LYS A 139 11.18 15.43 -9.43
CA LYS A 139 12.39 15.15 -8.64
C LYS A 139 12.00 14.88 -7.18
N MET A 140 12.72 13.98 -6.50
CA MET A 140 12.39 13.50 -5.16
C MET A 140 12.06 14.61 -4.14
N PRO A 141 12.87 15.67 -3.95
CA PRO A 141 12.54 16.72 -2.98
C PRO A 141 11.23 17.45 -3.30
N VAL A 142 10.90 17.57 -4.60
CA VAL A 142 9.66 18.20 -5.06
C VAL A 142 8.48 17.27 -4.83
N ALA A 143 8.63 15.96 -5.11
CA ALA A 143 7.61 14.95 -4.85
C ALA A 143 7.26 14.87 -3.35
N LEU A 144 8.28 14.90 -2.48
CA LEU A 144 8.06 14.93 -1.03
C LEU A 144 7.20 16.14 -0.62
N ARG A 145 7.62 17.36 -0.99
CA ARG A 145 6.95 18.59 -0.57
C ARG A 145 5.55 18.76 -1.18
N ARG A 146 5.36 18.39 -2.44
CA ARG A 146 4.10 18.65 -3.17
C ARG A 146 3.07 17.56 -3.03
N SER A 147 3.50 16.33 -2.71
CA SER A 147 2.61 15.18 -2.72
C SER A 147 2.58 14.47 -1.36
N LEU A 148 3.73 13.98 -0.87
CA LEU A 148 3.75 13.18 0.35
C LEU A 148 3.45 14.00 1.60
N VAL A 149 4.05 15.19 1.74
CA VAL A 149 3.81 16.08 2.89
C VAL A 149 2.32 16.41 3.04
N PRO A 150 1.60 16.91 2.03
CA PRO A 150 0.16 17.16 2.13
C PRO A 150 -0.67 15.90 2.46
N ALA A 151 -0.25 14.72 1.99
CA ALA A 151 -0.91 13.47 2.34
C ALA A 151 -0.74 13.12 3.83
N LEU A 152 0.45 13.39 4.40
CA LEU A 152 0.76 13.15 5.81
C LEU A 152 0.17 14.19 6.76
N GLU A 153 -0.02 15.44 6.32
CA GLU A 153 -0.68 16.52 7.10
C GLU A 153 -2.12 16.15 7.47
N LYS A 154 -2.75 15.25 6.71
CA LYS A 154 -4.06 14.69 7.06
C LYS A 154 -4.05 13.85 8.34
N PHE A 155 -2.90 13.37 8.78
CA PHE A 155 -2.76 12.60 10.03
C PHE A 155 -2.34 13.44 11.23
N GLY A 156 -1.75 14.62 11.03
CA GLY A 156 -1.30 15.46 12.11
C GLY A 156 -0.26 16.50 11.70
N LYS A 157 0.23 17.24 12.70
CA LYS A 157 1.24 18.25 12.46
C LYS A 157 2.59 17.62 12.16
N LEU A 158 3.27 18.14 11.15
CA LEU A 158 4.59 17.68 10.76
C LEU A 158 5.49 18.86 10.33
N GLU A 159 6.78 18.58 10.34
CA GLU A 159 7.83 19.42 9.76
C GLU A 159 8.59 18.57 8.73
N ALA A 160 8.87 19.15 7.57
CA ALA A 160 9.63 18.48 6.53
C ALA A 160 10.81 19.35 6.06
N THR A 161 11.99 18.80 6.14
CA THR A 161 13.23 19.41 5.65
C THR A 161 13.93 18.42 4.74
N ASP A 162 14.20 18.83 3.50
CA ASP A 162 14.83 18.00 2.46
C ASP A 162 14.26 16.57 2.41
N MET A 163 14.98 15.58 2.95
CA MET A 163 14.61 14.17 2.95
C MET A 163 14.18 13.66 4.33
N ARG A 164 13.90 14.56 5.26
CA ARG A 164 13.49 14.23 6.63
C ARG A 164 12.10 14.74 6.91
N ILE A 165 11.26 13.88 7.48
CA ILE A 165 9.90 14.20 7.93
C ILE A 165 9.82 13.95 9.42
N THR A 166 9.43 14.96 10.20
CA THR A 166 9.22 14.88 11.64
C THR A 166 7.74 15.05 11.93
N LEU A 167 7.10 14.00 12.46
CA LEU A 167 5.72 14.06 12.93
C LEU A 167 5.72 14.50 14.40
N LEU A 168 5.14 15.68 14.66
CA LEU A 168 5.07 16.26 15.99
C LEU A 168 4.04 15.53 16.86
N ASP A 169 2.88 15.22 16.27
CA ASP A 169 1.80 14.45 16.89
C ASP A 169 1.47 13.24 16.02
N ASN A 170 2.15 12.12 16.28
CA ASN A 170 1.89 10.89 15.51
C ASN A 170 0.75 10.09 16.15
N PRO A 171 -0.45 10.03 15.53
CA PRO A 171 -1.61 9.35 16.11
C PRO A 171 -1.47 7.83 16.16
N PHE A 172 -0.51 7.27 15.41
CA PHE A 172 -0.20 5.85 15.42
C PHE A 172 0.83 5.44 16.48
N CYS A 173 1.38 6.41 17.23
CA CYS A 173 2.41 6.22 18.26
C CYS A 173 1.92 6.74 19.63
N GLY A 174 0.71 6.44 20.05
CA GLY A 174 0.20 6.78 21.39
C GLY A 174 0.57 5.73 22.44
N ALA A 175 0.35 6.04 23.73
CA ALA A 175 0.58 5.13 24.84
C ALA A 175 -0.11 3.76 24.60
N GLY A 176 0.68 2.71 24.48
CA GLY A 176 0.21 1.34 24.26
C GLY A 176 -0.02 0.93 22.79
N ALA A 177 0.07 1.84 21.83
CA ALA A 177 -0.17 1.53 20.43
C ALA A 177 1.13 1.61 19.59
N LEU A 178 1.74 0.48 19.32
CA LEU A 178 2.93 0.35 18.47
C LEU A 178 2.53 0.17 17.00
N CYS A 179 1.85 1.17 16.40
CA CYS A 179 1.40 1.08 15.00
C CYS A 179 2.21 1.98 14.05
N CYS A 180 3.38 2.46 14.47
CA CYS A 180 4.18 3.42 13.72
C CYS A 180 4.70 2.85 12.39
N GLU A 181 4.83 1.52 12.24
CA GLU A 181 5.28 0.88 11.01
C GLU A 181 4.26 1.03 9.88
N PHE A 182 2.99 1.24 10.22
CA PHE A 182 1.99 1.60 9.22
C PHE A 182 2.37 2.87 8.44
N LEU A 183 2.82 3.92 9.12
CA LEU A 183 3.24 5.16 8.44
C LEU A 183 4.53 4.99 7.64
N THR A 184 5.47 4.19 8.12
CA THR A 184 6.67 3.84 7.34
C THR A 184 6.27 3.20 6.02
N GLY A 185 5.36 2.22 6.10
CA GLY A 185 4.78 1.56 4.94
C GLY A 185 3.99 2.51 4.04
N PHE A 186 3.14 3.37 4.63
CA PHE A 186 2.34 4.35 3.87
C PHE A 186 3.23 5.26 3.01
N MET A 187 4.27 5.85 3.61
CA MET A 187 5.21 6.69 2.89
C MET A 187 5.95 5.91 1.81
N GLN A 188 6.39 4.69 2.10
CA GLN A 188 7.06 3.82 1.12
C GLN A 188 6.15 3.53 -0.07
N GLY A 189 4.93 3.06 0.18
CA GLY A 189 3.98 2.73 -0.88
C GLY A 189 3.54 3.93 -1.70
N PHE A 190 3.39 5.09 -1.06
CA PHE A 190 3.07 6.35 -1.73
C PHE A 190 4.19 6.76 -2.70
N LEU A 191 5.45 6.64 -2.29
CA LEU A 191 6.61 6.96 -3.13
C LEU A 191 6.82 5.91 -4.23
N ASP A 192 6.68 4.63 -3.93
CA ASP A 192 6.81 3.52 -4.90
C ASP A 192 5.76 3.61 -6.02
N ALA A 193 4.57 4.13 -5.71
CA ALA A 193 3.50 4.33 -6.70
C ALA A 193 3.71 5.57 -7.57
N GLY A 194 4.58 6.49 -7.13
CA GLY A 194 4.93 7.71 -7.87
C GLY A 194 5.73 7.41 -9.12
N PRO A 195 5.69 8.30 -10.14
CA PRO A 195 6.49 8.18 -11.34
C PRO A 195 7.95 8.56 -11.08
N LEU A 196 8.52 8.11 -9.97
CA LEU A 196 9.91 8.37 -9.61
C LEU A 196 10.79 7.38 -10.38
N THR A 197 11.86 7.89 -10.99
CA THR A 197 12.84 7.08 -11.72
C THR A 197 13.90 6.46 -10.81
N VAL A 198 13.76 6.62 -9.48
CA VAL A 198 14.74 6.24 -8.47
C VAL A 198 14.13 5.29 -7.44
N ASN A 199 14.91 4.32 -7.02
CA ASN A 199 14.52 3.46 -5.89
C ASN A 199 14.57 4.27 -4.60
N THR A 200 13.48 4.26 -3.84
CA THR A 200 13.36 4.96 -2.57
C THR A 200 13.31 3.98 -1.42
N ARG A 201 13.82 4.41 -0.27
CA ARG A 201 13.69 3.67 0.98
C ARG A 201 13.30 4.62 2.10
N VAL A 202 12.17 4.37 2.72
CA VAL A 202 11.74 5.09 3.90
C VAL A 202 12.22 4.36 5.14
N GLN A 203 12.86 5.08 6.06
CA GLN A 203 13.34 4.55 7.33
C GLN A 203 12.83 5.41 8.48
N LYS A 204 12.32 4.77 9.53
CA LYS A 204 11.99 5.41 10.79
C LYS A 204 13.24 5.47 11.66
N THR A 205 13.77 6.66 11.89
CA THR A 205 15.02 6.89 12.65
C THR A 205 14.79 7.23 14.12
N ALA A 206 13.59 7.75 14.47
CA ALA A 206 13.18 7.97 15.85
C ALA A 206 11.68 7.71 16.03
N CYS A 207 11.27 7.34 17.25
CA CYS A 207 9.88 7.02 17.55
C CYS A 207 9.51 7.40 18.99
N THR A 208 8.38 8.08 19.16
CA THR A 208 7.86 8.46 20.48
C THR A 208 7.55 7.26 21.36
N ALA A 209 7.11 6.15 20.78
CA ALA A 209 6.91 4.89 21.51
C ALA A 209 8.21 4.26 22.02
N LYS A 210 9.37 4.72 21.54
CA LYS A 210 10.72 4.32 22.00
C LYS A 210 11.42 5.41 22.81
N GLY A 211 10.66 6.41 23.29
CA GLY A 211 11.17 7.48 24.16
C GLY A 211 11.71 8.71 23.43
N ALA A 212 11.63 8.79 22.12
CA ALA A 212 11.96 10.02 21.40
C ALA A 212 10.87 11.09 21.57
N SER A 213 11.24 12.37 21.42
CA SER A 213 10.28 13.48 21.48
C SER A 213 9.28 13.46 20.32
N HIS A 214 9.73 13.02 19.16
CA HIS A 214 8.93 12.96 17.94
C HIS A 214 9.24 11.71 17.13
N CYS A 215 8.33 11.35 16.21
CA CYS A 215 8.61 10.32 15.21
C CYS A 215 9.30 10.94 13.99
N ILE A 216 10.48 10.42 13.65
CA ILE A 216 11.31 10.94 12.56
C ILE A 216 11.49 9.87 11.50
N TYR A 217 11.27 10.26 10.27
CA TYR A 217 11.43 9.41 9.09
C TYR A 217 12.42 10.08 8.12
N THR A 218 13.27 9.26 7.52
CA THR A 218 14.18 9.68 6.45
C THR A 218 13.84 8.95 5.16
N VAL A 219 14.02 9.62 4.04
CA VAL A 219 13.84 9.04 2.72
C VAL A 219 15.18 8.99 2.04
N ASP A 220 15.73 7.79 1.88
CA ASP A 220 16.93 7.56 1.09
C ASP A 220 16.53 7.24 -0.35
N TYR A 221 17.31 7.68 -1.32
CA TYR A 221 17.12 7.35 -2.71
C TYR A 221 18.47 7.21 -3.44
N ALA A 222 18.54 6.25 -4.34
CA ALA A 222 19.66 6.13 -5.26
C ALA A 222 19.41 7.03 -6.48
N ALA A 223 20.33 7.95 -6.73
CA ALA A 223 20.31 8.82 -7.90
C ALA A 223 20.67 8.08 -9.17
#